data_13fde5d580bfaefccd6c735248650620
#
_entry.id   13fde5d580bfaefccd6c735248650620
#
_cell.length_a   1.000
_cell.length_b   1.000
_cell.length_c   1.000
_cell.angle_alpha   90.00
_cell.angle_beta   90.00
_cell.angle_gamma   90.00
#
_symmetry.space_group_name_H-M   'P 1'
#
loop_
_entity.id
_entity.type
_entity.pdbx_description
1 polymer ?
#
loop_
_entity_poly.entity_id
_entity_poly.type
_entity_poly.pdbx_seq_one_letter_code
_entity_poly.pdbx_strand_id
1 'polypeptide(L)'
;MNLIIIYIWAQNIYMNNIAENLEPLKNKLRNHSLYHSIKSVDDLKIFTNAHVYAVWDFMSLLKFLQINLTTISVPWYPSKNTSTAKLINEIVAGEETDENEDGRPMSHFEMYLDSIESFGVKTDLILDNINSLNSLDTIHNDIEKLEIKDYIKDFLKFTFS
;
A
#
# COMPACT_ATOMS: atom_id res chain seq x y z
N MET A 1 -30.49 30.07 -0.60
CA MET A 1 -29.46 29.24 -1.25
C MET A 1 -29.32 27.98 -0.39
N ASN A 2 -29.48 26.78 -0.98
CA ASN A 2 -29.63 25.52 -0.24
C ASN A 2 -28.26 25.12 0.37
N LEU A 3 -28.19 24.92 1.71
CA LEU A 3 -26.97 24.54 2.44
C LEU A 3 -26.30 23.28 1.86
N ILE A 4 -27.08 22.36 1.29
CA ILE A 4 -26.59 21.15 0.64
C ILE A 4 -25.77 21.50 -0.62
N ILE A 5 -26.21 22.48 -1.40
CA ILE A 5 -25.50 22.91 -2.62
C ILE A 5 -24.17 23.57 -2.25
N ILE A 6 -24.14 24.39 -1.19
CA ILE A 6 -22.91 25.01 -0.70
C ILE A 6 -21.92 23.94 -0.19
N TYR A 7 -22.41 22.93 0.52
CA TYR A 7 -21.57 21.84 1.03
C TYR A 7 -20.97 21.00 -0.11
N ILE A 8 -21.77 20.61 -1.12
CA ILE A 8 -21.29 19.88 -2.29
C ILE A 8 -20.28 20.72 -3.08
N TRP A 9 -20.52 22.03 -3.23
CA TRP A 9 -19.62 22.94 -3.93
C TRP A 9 -18.28 23.11 -3.19
N ALA A 10 -18.31 23.25 -1.86
CA ALA A 10 -17.13 23.33 -1.03
C ALA A 10 -16.30 22.02 -1.06
N GLN A 11 -16.95 20.84 -1.05
CA GLN A 11 -16.26 19.57 -1.21
C GLN A 11 -15.60 19.42 -2.60
N ASN A 12 -16.30 19.81 -3.67
CA ASN A 12 -15.74 19.75 -5.02
C ASN A 12 -14.52 20.68 -5.19
N ILE A 13 -14.54 21.89 -4.61
CA ILE A 13 -13.39 22.80 -4.61
C ILE A 13 -12.23 22.19 -3.82
N TYR A 14 -12.49 21.62 -2.66
CA TYR A 14 -11.45 20.99 -1.83
C TYR A 14 -10.78 19.81 -2.55
N MET A 15 -11.58 18.94 -3.17
CA MET A 15 -11.07 17.79 -3.94
C MET A 15 -10.29 18.22 -5.19
N ASN A 16 -10.76 19.24 -5.92
CA ASN A 16 -10.02 19.78 -7.07
C ASN A 16 -8.68 20.39 -6.64
N ASN A 17 -8.64 21.07 -5.51
CA ASN A 17 -7.41 21.66 -4.98
C ASN A 17 -6.37 20.59 -4.59
N ILE A 18 -6.81 19.45 -4.02
CA ILE A 18 -5.92 18.33 -3.74
C ILE A 18 -5.38 17.72 -5.04
N ALA A 19 -6.23 17.48 -6.03
CA ALA A 19 -5.82 16.90 -7.31
C ALA A 19 -4.80 17.79 -8.04
N GLU A 20 -5.02 19.11 -8.08
CA GLU A 20 -4.11 20.10 -8.67
C GLU A 20 -2.76 20.13 -7.93
N ASN A 21 -2.77 20.09 -6.60
CA ASN A 21 -1.54 20.10 -5.79
C ASN A 21 -0.73 18.78 -5.95
N LEU A 22 -1.39 17.67 -6.24
CA LEU A 22 -0.72 16.38 -6.48
C LEU A 22 -0.15 16.24 -7.90
N GLU A 23 -0.63 17.00 -8.88
CA GLU A 23 -0.23 16.85 -10.28
C GLU A 23 1.28 17.03 -10.53
N PRO A 24 2.00 18.00 -9.90
CA PRO A 24 3.45 18.09 -10.01
C PRO A 24 4.18 16.84 -9.49
N LEU A 25 3.67 16.21 -8.42
CA LEU A 25 4.24 14.98 -7.86
C LEU A 25 3.97 13.77 -8.77
N LYS A 26 2.76 13.66 -9.30
CA LYS A 26 2.40 12.64 -10.29
C LYS A 26 3.29 12.72 -11.54
N ASN A 27 3.57 13.94 -12.01
CA ASN A 27 4.46 14.16 -13.15
C ASN A 27 5.90 13.76 -12.86
N LYS A 28 6.41 14.01 -11.64
CA LYS A 28 7.73 13.52 -11.21
C LYS A 28 7.78 12.00 -11.20
N LEU A 29 6.73 11.32 -10.70
CA LEU A 29 6.65 9.86 -10.70
C LEU A 29 6.62 9.31 -12.13
N ARG A 30 5.73 9.82 -12.99
CA ARG A 30 5.60 9.36 -14.38
C ARG A 30 6.89 9.50 -15.19
N ASN A 31 7.71 10.51 -14.90
CA ASN A 31 8.96 10.80 -15.59
C ASN A 31 10.19 10.37 -14.79
N HIS A 32 10.03 9.50 -13.78
CA HIS A 32 11.15 9.08 -12.96
C HIS A 32 12.13 8.23 -13.78
N SER A 33 13.44 8.49 -13.60
CA SER A 33 14.52 7.81 -14.34
C SER A 33 14.54 6.30 -14.17
N LEU A 34 13.94 5.78 -13.11
CA LEU A 34 13.80 4.35 -12.84
C LEU A 34 13.18 3.59 -14.04
N TYR A 35 12.13 4.14 -14.65
CA TYR A 35 11.46 3.50 -15.80
C TYR A 35 12.36 3.33 -17.01
N HIS A 36 13.43 4.14 -17.13
CA HIS A 36 14.44 4.04 -18.19
C HIS A 36 15.65 3.22 -17.75
N SER A 37 15.77 2.87 -16.48
CA SER A 37 16.92 2.14 -15.93
C SER A 37 16.72 0.63 -15.96
N ILE A 38 15.48 0.15 -15.92
CA ILE A 38 15.17 -1.29 -15.99
C ILE A 38 15.23 -1.73 -17.45
N LYS A 39 16.29 -2.46 -17.83
CA LYS A 39 16.57 -2.91 -19.22
C LYS A 39 16.80 -4.42 -19.31
N SER A 40 16.98 -5.09 -18.20
CA SER A 40 17.26 -6.50 -18.11
C SER A 40 16.48 -7.16 -16.98
N VAL A 41 16.44 -8.50 -16.98
CA VAL A 41 15.85 -9.27 -15.88
C VAL A 41 16.64 -9.04 -14.58
N ASP A 42 17.94 -8.80 -14.64
CA ASP A 42 18.74 -8.54 -13.45
C ASP A 42 18.42 -7.16 -12.85
N ASP A 43 18.18 -6.15 -13.68
CA ASP A 43 17.67 -4.85 -13.19
C ASP A 43 16.30 -5.00 -12.54
N LEU A 44 15.44 -5.83 -13.15
CA LEU A 44 14.11 -6.13 -12.60
C LEU A 44 14.21 -6.81 -11.23
N LYS A 45 15.14 -7.79 -11.05
CA LYS A 45 15.40 -8.42 -9.77
C LYS A 45 15.84 -7.41 -8.71
N ILE A 46 16.75 -6.50 -9.06
CA ILE A 46 17.21 -5.45 -8.15
C ILE A 46 16.05 -4.56 -7.72
N PHE A 47 15.22 -4.14 -8.66
CA PHE A 47 14.06 -3.31 -8.40
C PHE A 47 13.05 -4.03 -7.49
N THR A 48 12.67 -5.25 -7.85
CA THR A 48 11.62 -5.98 -7.14
C THR A 48 12.02 -6.41 -5.74
N ASN A 49 13.30 -6.68 -5.48
CA ASN A 49 13.83 -6.91 -4.13
C ASN A 49 13.63 -5.72 -3.17
N ALA A 50 13.55 -4.52 -3.69
CA ALA A 50 13.24 -3.33 -2.89
C ALA A 50 11.72 -3.03 -2.89
N HIS A 51 11.09 -3.12 -4.06
CA HIS A 51 9.69 -2.74 -4.26
C HIS A 51 8.72 -3.65 -3.49
N VAL A 52 9.09 -4.91 -3.25
CA VAL A 52 8.26 -5.86 -2.48
C VAL A 52 7.89 -5.33 -1.09
N TYR A 53 8.78 -4.60 -0.43
CA TYR A 53 8.49 -3.97 0.86
C TYR A 53 7.46 -2.85 0.75
N ALA A 54 7.42 -2.14 -0.38
CA ALA A 54 6.38 -1.14 -0.63
C ALA A 54 5.01 -1.78 -0.92
N VAL A 55 4.99 -2.95 -1.57
CA VAL A 55 3.76 -3.73 -1.78
C VAL A 55 3.20 -4.22 -0.45
N TRP A 56 4.05 -4.76 0.42
CA TRP A 56 3.66 -5.15 1.77
C TRP A 56 3.20 -3.96 2.62
N ASP A 57 3.93 -2.86 2.58
CA ASP A 57 3.63 -1.64 3.33
C ASP A 57 2.27 -1.04 2.95
N PHE A 58 1.92 -1.10 1.65
CA PHE A 58 0.60 -0.70 1.17
C PHE A 58 -0.53 -1.49 1.85
N MET A 59 -0.36 -2.81 2.06
CA MET A 59 -1.35 -3.61 2.79
C MET A 59 -1.47 -3.17 4.24
N SER A 60 -0.36 -2.83 4.90
CA SER A 60 -0.37 -2.30 6.26
C SER A 60 -1.11 -0.96 6.36
N LEU A 61 -0.86 -0.04 5.43
CA LEU A 61 -1.58 1.22 5.31
C LEU A 61 -3.08 0.99 5.07
N LEU A 62 -3.43 0.06 4.19
CA LEU A 62 -4.82 -0.28 3.89
C LEU A 62 -5.55 -0.84 5.13
N LYS A 63 -4.88 -1.69 5.91
CA LYS A 63 -5.42 -2.20 7.18
C LYS A 63 -5.61 -1.07 8.21
N PHE A 64 -4.67 -0.15 8.30
CA PHE A 64 -4.83 1.05 9.15
C PHE A 64 -6.05 1.88 8.73
N LEU A 65 -6.24 2.11 7.43
CA LEU A 65 -7.41 2.80 6.91
C LEU A 65 -8.71 2.04 7.19
N GLN A 66 -8.70 0.70 7.07
CA GLN A 66 -9.85 -0.14 7.39
C GLN A 66 -10.25 0.00 8.86
N ILE A 67 -9.28 -0.06 9.78
CA ILE A 67 -9.51 0.10 11.23
C ILE A 67 -10.14 1.46 11.54
N ASN A 68 -9.68 2.52 10.89
CA ASN A 68 -10.07 3.89 11.23
C ASN A 68 -11.32 4.38 10.47
N LEU A 69 -11.60 3.86 9.27
CA LEU A 69 -12.65 4.38 8.38
C LEU A 69 -13.83 3.42 8.21
N THR A 70 -13.73 2.21 8.74
CA THR A 70 -14.81 1.22 8.75
C THR A 70 -15.14 0.81 10.18
N THR A 71 -16.00 -0.19 10.37
CA THR A 71 -16.29 -0.76 11.69
C THR A 71 -15.91 -2.23 11.70
N ILE A 72 -14.81 -2.56 12.37
CA ILE A 72 -14.30 -3.92 12.56
C ILE A 72 -14.46 -4.41 14.01
N SER A 73 -15.07 -3.61 14.89
CA SER A 73 -15.28 -3.93 16.30
C SER A 73 -16.46 -4.85 16.52
N VAL A 74 -16.41 -5.58 17.63
CA VAL A 74 -17.54 -6.37 18.16
C VAL A 74 -17.87 -5.85 19.57
N PRO A 75 -19.12 -5.44 19.85
CA PRO A 75 -20.31 -5.39 18.97
C PRO A 75 -20.15 -4.44 17.78
N TRP A 76 -20.83 -4.78 16.65
CA TRP A 76 -20.79 -3.97 15.44
C TRP A 76 -21.69 -2.74 15.55
N TYR A 77 -21.22 -1.63 15.01
CA TYR A 77 -21.98 -0.39 14.84
C TYR A 77 -21.84 0.10 13.39
N PRO A 78 -22.87 0.78 12.81
CA PRO A 78 -22.76 1.32 11.46
C PRO A 78 -21.69 2.41 11.39
N SER A 79 -20.89 2.41 10.32
CA SER A 79 -19.91 3.46 10.05
C SER A 79 -20.59 4.81 9.88
N LYS A 80 -19.95 5.88 10.38
CA LYS A 80 -20.42 7.28 10.20
C LYS A 80 -20.41 7.72 8.74
N ASN A 81 -19.50 7.18 7.93
CA ASN A 81 -19.39 7.44 6.49
C ASN A 81 -19.41 6.13 5.73
N THR A 82 -20.62 5.70 5.34
CA THR A 82 -20.81 4.44 4.62
C THR A 82 -20.18 4.43 3.24
N SER A 83 -20.07 5.57 2.57
CA SER A 83 -19.42 5.66 1.25
C SER A 83 -17.91 5.41 1.35
N THR A 84 -17.25 6.02 2.36
CA THR A 84 -15.83 5.76 2.63
C THR A 84 -15.61 4.31 3.07
N ALA A 85 -16.47 3.80 3.97
CA ALA A 85 -16.36 2.42 4.42
C ALA A 85 -16.54 1.42 3.26
N LYS A 86 -17.47 1.69 2.34
CA LYS A 86 -17.65 0.88 1.14
C LYS A 86 -16.38 0.86 0.29
N LEU A 87 -15.82 2.04 -0.02
CA LEU A 87 -14.59 2.16 -0.83
C LEU A 87 -13.43 1.37 -0.21
N ILE A 88 -13.20 1.55 1.09
CA ILE A 88 -12.10 0.84 1.78
C ILE A 88 -12.31 -0.67 1.77
N ASN A 89 -13.53 -1.15 2.04
CA ASN A 89 -13.81 -2.59 2.04
C ASN A 89 -13.71 -3.20 0.63
N GLU A 90 -14.06 -2.46 -0.42
CA GLU A 90 -13.88 -2.90 -1.82
C GLU A 90 -12.39 -3.04 -2.15
N ILE A 91 -11.55 -2.07 -1.74
CA ILE A 91 -10.10 -2.15 -1.93
C ILE A 91 -9.53 -3.33 -1.13
N VAL A 92 -9.92 -3.49 0.14
CA VAL A 92 -9.46 -4.62 0.98
C VAL A 92 -9.83 -5.95 0.34
N ALA A 93 -11.06 -6.10 -0.17
CA ALA A 93 -11.49 -7.34 -0.82
C ALA A 93 -10.64 -7.66 -2.06
N GLY A 94 -10.33 -6.64 -2.88
CA GLY A 94 -9.49 -6.83 -4.06
C GLY A 94 -8.02 -7.10 -3.74
N GLU A 95 -7.46 -6.45 -2.72
CA GLU A 95 -6.03 -6.57 -2.43
C GLU A 95 -5.70 -7.80 -1.57
N GLU A 96 -6.61 -8.20 -0.67
CA GLU A 96 -6.35 -9.28 0.29
C GLU A 96 -6.82 -10.65 -0.20
N THR A 97 -7.85 -10.69 -1.06
CA THR A 97 -8.53 -11.94 -1.46
C THR A 97 -9.00 -11.90 -2.92
N ASP A 98 -8.16 -11.40 -3.82
CA ASP A 98 -8.43 -11.45 -5.25
C ASP A 98 -8.23 -12.89 -5.79
N GLU A 99 -8.55 -13.12 -7.04
CA GLU A 99 -8.36 -14.39 -7.71
C GLU A 99 -7.10 -14.35 -8.58
N ASN A 100 -6.21 -15.35 -8.40
CA ASN A 100 -5.05 -15.52 -9.27
C ASN A 100 -5.47 -16.10 -10.64
N GLU A 101 -4.50 -16.30 -11.56
CA GLU A 101 -4.74 -16.83 -12.91
C GLU A 101 -5.44 -18.21 -12.93
N ASP A 102 -5.33 -19.00 -11.85
CA ASP A 102 -6.00 -20.30 -11.69
C ASP A 102 -7.38 -20.18 -11.03
N GLY A 103 -7.87 -18.98 -10.74
CA GLY A 103 -9.13 -18.74 -10.04
C GLY A 103 -9.09 -19.11 -8.54
N ARG A 104 -7.90 -19.13 -7.93
CA ARG A 104 -7.74 -19.36 -6.49
C ARG A 104 -7.64 -18.05 -5.74
N PRO A 105 -8.34 -17.89 -4.60
CA PRO A 105 -8.18 -16.71 -3.75
C PRO A 105 -6.72 -16.53 -3.31
N MET A 106 -6.18 -15.33 -3.52
CA MET A 106 -4.80 -14.98 -3.20
C MET A 106 -4.68 -13.46 -3.04
N SER A 107 -3.87 -13.00 -2.10
CA SER A 107 -3.59 -11.56 -1.98
C SER A 107 -2.69 -11.08 -3.11
N HIS A 108 -2.79 -9.79 -3.46
CA HIS A 108 -1.87 -9.18 -4.43
C HIS A 108 -0.41 -9.27 -3.97
N PHE A 109 -0.16 -9.26 -2.64
CA PHE A 109 1.19 -9.47 -2.10
C PHE A 109 1.71 -10.88 -2.41
N GLU A 110 0.91 -11.93 -2.20
CA GLU A 110 1.30 -13.31 -2.55
C GLU A 110 1.50 -13.48 -4.06
N MET A 111 0.59 -12.92 -4.88
CA MET A 111 0.75 -12.93 -6.35
C MET A 111 2.04 -12.20 -6.77
N TYR A 112 2.40 -11.12 -6.07
CA TYR A 112 3.66 -10.42 -6.31
C TYR A 112 4.87 -11.30 -5.97
N LEU A 113 4.83 -12.02 -4.84
CA LEU A 113 5.90 -12.97 -4.47
C LEU A 113 6.05 -14.07 -5.52
N ASP A 114 4.96 -14.73 -5.91
CA ASP A 114 4.97 -15.75 -6.97
C ASP A 114 5.56 -15.19 -8.28
N SER A 115 5.18 -13.99 -8.66
CA SER A 115 5.68 -13.32 -9.85
C SER A 115 7.19 -13.11 -9.80
N ILE A 116 7.74 -12.59 -8.70
CA ILE A 116 9.19 -12.32 -8.60
C ILE A 116 10.01 -13.61 -8.46
N GLU A 117 9.46 -14.65 -7.87
CA GLU A 117 10.08 -15.98 -7.82
C GLU A 117 10.22 -16.58 -9.22
N SER A 118 9.24 -16.37 -10.10
CA SER A 118 9.22 -16.91 -11.45
C SER A 118 10.45 -16.52 -12.29
N PHE A 119 11.07 -15.37 -12.00
CA PHE A 119 12.31 -14.93 -12.64
C PHE A 119 13.55 -14.95 -11.71
N GLY A 120 13.44 -15.68 -10.58
CA GLY A 120 14.58 -16.11 -9.75
C GLY A 120 14.95 -15.16 -8.60
N VAL A 121 14.01 -14.37 -8.09
CA VAL A 121 14.16 -13.67 -6.79
C VAL A 121 13.84 -14.67 -5.69
N LYS A 122 14.65 -14.70 -4.63
CA LYS A 122 14.38 -15.52 -3.44
C LYS A 122 13.54 -14.71 -2.45
N THR A 123 12.41 -15.24 -2.06
CA THR A 123 11.44 -14.56 -1.19
C THR A 123 11.55 -14.92 0.29
N ASP A 124 12.27 -16.01 0.64
CA ASP A 124 12.43 -16.47 2.02
C ASP A 124 12.88 -15.36 2.98
N LEU A 125 13.97 -14.63 2.62
CA LEU A 125 14.48 -13.53 3.45
C LEU A 125 13.48 -12.38 3.57
N ILE A 126 12.70 -12.12 2.53
CA ILE A 126 11.66 -11.08 2.52
C ILE A 126 10.57 -11.46 3.53
N LEU A 127 10.11 -12.71 3.48
CA LEU A 127 9.10 -13.22 4.40
C LEU A 127 9.62 -13.27 5.84
N ASP A 128 10.86 -13.71 6.05
CA ASP A 128 11.48 -13.72 7.39
C ASP A 128 11.55 -12.30 7.97
N ASN A 129 11.97 -11.32 7.19
CA ASN A 129 12.01 -9.92 7.59
C ASN A 129 10.62 -9.41 7.98
N ILE A 130 9.61 -9.63 7.14
CA ILE A 130 8.23 -9.19 7.39
C ILE A 130 7.68 -9.86 8.64
N ASN A 131 7.88 -11.17 8.79
CA ASN A 131 7.42 -11.96 9.94
C ASN A 131 8.13 -11.59 11.26
N SER A 132 9.27 -10.92 11.19
CA SER A 132 9.98 -10.41 12.38
C SER A 132 9.40 -9.11 12.94
N LEU A 133 8.52 -8.43 12.18
CA LEU A 133 7.85 -7.20 12.60
C LEU A 133 6.64 -7.56 13.48
N ASN A 134 6.66 -7.12 14.75
CA ASN A 134 5.73 -7.64 15.74
C ASN A 134 4.50 -6.74 15.98
N SER A 135 4.71 -5.45 16.25
CA SER A 135 3.63 -4.55 16.61
C SER A 135 3.96 -3.10 16.25
N LEU A 136 2.93 -2.25 16.18
CA LEU A 136 3.14 -0.83 15.93
C LEU A 136 4.01 -0.15 17.00
N ASP A 137 3.94 -0.59 18.26
CA ASP A 137 4.72 -0.02 19.36
C ASP A 137 6.23 -0.26 19.20
N THR A 138 6.63 -1.34 18.54
CA THR A 138 8.05 -1.72 18.34
C THR A 138 8.52 -1.54 16.91
N ILE A 139 7.62 -1.22 15.97
CA ILE A 139 7.84 -1.29 14.53
C ILE A 139 9.12 -0.56 14.07
N HIS A 140 9.38 0.64 14.57
CA HIS A 140 10.57 1.41 14.21
C HIS A 140 11.88 0.71 14.66
N ASN A 141 11.89 0.12 15.87
CA ASN A 141 13.02 -0.62 16.37
C ASN A 141 13.21 -1.95 15.63
N ASP A 142 12.13 -2.59 15.22
CA ASP A 142 12.17 -3.84 14.49
C ASP A 142 12.65 -3.61 13.05
N ILE A 143 12.18 -2.56 12.37
CA ILE A 143 12.66 -2.14 11.05
C ILE A 143 14.19 -1.87 11.08
N GLU A 144 14.71 -1.25 12.15
CA GLU A 144 16.17 -1.01 12.26
C GLU A 144 17.00 -2.29 12.24
N LYS A 145 16.50 -3.38 12.78
CA LYS A 145 17.19 -4.67 12.85
C LYS A 145 17.16 -5.46 11.54
N LEU A 146 16.30 -5.09 10.59
CA LEU A 146 16.18 -5.80 9.32
C LEU A 146 17.48 -5.73 8.51
N GLU A 147 17.86 -6.82 7.87
CA GLU A 147 19.00 -6.88 6.95
C GLU A 147 18.63 -6.41 5.54
N ILE A 148 18.16 -5.17 5.44
CA ILE A 148 17.75 -4.51 4.19
C ILE A 148 18.45 -3.17 4.02
N LYS A 149 18.35 -2.59 2.82
CA LYS A 149 18.99 -1.30 2.51
C LYS A 149 18.34 -0.15 3.31
N ASP A 150 19.15 0.81 3.74
CA ASP A 150 18.70 1.91 4.60
C ASP A 150 17.55 2.72 3.97
N TYR A 151 17.57 2.96 2.66
CA TYR A 151 16.48 3.68 2.00
C TYR A 151 15.13 2.93 2.06
N ILE A 152 15.13 1.59 2.19
CA ILE A 152 13.91 0.80 2.41
C ILE A 152 13.45 0.98 3.86
N LYS A 153 14.39 0.95 4.83
CA LYS A 153 14.09 1.21 6.25
C LYS A 153 13.49 2.60 6.43
N ASP A 154 14.08 3.61 5.80
CA ASP A 154 13.60 4.99 5.87
C ASP A 154 12.19 5.13 5.30
N PHE A 155 11.91 4.47 4.17
CA PHE A 155 10.58 4.44 3.57
C PHE A 155 9.56 3.80 4.52
N LEU A 156 9.83 2.60 5.05
CA LEU A 156 8.95 1.91 5.99
C LEU A 156 8.69 2.73 7.25
N LYS A 157 9.74 3.30 7.85
CA LYS A 157 9.60 4.17 9.04
C LYS A 157 8.73 5.40 8.76
N PHE A 158 8.83 5.98 7.57
CA PHE A 158 8.00 7.11 7.18
C PHE A 158 6.52 6.73 7.14
N THR A 159 6.17 5.56 6.61
CA THR A 159 4.77 5.11 6.55
C THR A 159 4.21 4.79 7.94
N PHE A 160 5.03 4.19 8.82
CA PHE A 160 4.61 3.86 10.19
C PHE A 160 4.78 5.00 11.22
N SER A 161 5.03 6.26 10.77
CA SER A 161 5.25 7.42 11.66
C SER A 161 3.97 8.17 12.10
#